data_e7d301809cf6badde10684b7ad1d8230
#
_entry.id   e7d301809cf6badde10684b7ad1d8230
#
_cell.length_a   1.000
_cell.length_b   1.000
_cell.length_c   1.000
_cell.angle_alpha   90.00
_cell.angle_beta   90.00
_cell.angle_gamma   90.00
#
_symmetry.space_group_name_H-M   'P 1'
#
loop_
_entity.id
_entity.type
_entity.pdbx_description
1 polymer ?
#
loop_
_entity_poly.entity_id
_entity_poly.type
_entity_poly.pdbx_seq_one_letter_code
_entity_poly.pdbx_strand_id
1 'polypeptide(L)'
;MTSEMRDLSREECLELLADSGVGRLAVSGKDAPVIRPVNYAFDQPSQSVVFRSAPGSKFYALLRQNTAAFEVDGVDQVAHSGWSVVVVGATEEVTNPADVRRLEGLGLAQWAPGDKPHWVRIRAWTVSGRRITASPPGPADGSDSG
;
A
#
# COMPACT_ATOMS: atom_id res chain seq x y z
N MET A 1 29.22 7.88 1.59
CA MET A 1 28.07 7.92 0.66
C MET A 1 26.97 8.77 1.28
N THR A 2 26.50 9.75 0.54
CA THR A 2 25.38 10.56 0.99
C THR A 2 24.09 10.00 0.38
N SER A 3 22.99 10.25 1.04
CA SER A 3 21.68 9.86 0.50
C SER A 3 20.76 11.07 0.51
N GLU A 4 19.82 11.04 -0.39
CA GLU A 4 18.79 12.07 -0.50
C GLU A 4 17.43 11.47 -0.25
N MET A 5 16.60 12.20 0.48
CA MET A 5 15.21 11.84 0.69
C MET A 5 14.34 12.90 0.04
N ARG A 6 13.40 12.45 -0.78
CA ARG A 6 12.51 13.35 -1.52
C ARG A 6 11.06 12.95 -1.28
N ASP A 7 10.22 13.93 -1.03
CA ASP A 7 8.80 13.68 -0.98
C ASP A 7 8.28 13.42 -2.39
N LEU A 8 7.39 12.47 -2.52
CA LEU A 8 6.74 12.14 -3.80
C LEU A 8 5.48 12.97 -3.96
N SER A 9 5.17 13.34 -5.18
CA SER A 9 3.89 13.96 -5.49
C SER A 9 2.77 12.93 -5.37
N ARG A 10 1.52 13.40 -5.27
CA ARG A 10 0.37 12.50 -5.29
C ARG A 10 0.37 11.62 -6.53
N GLU A 11 0.65 12.21 -7.67
CA GLU A 11 0.67 11.49 -8.94
C GLU A 11 1.71 10.37 -8.95
N GLU A 12 2.92 10.67 -8.48
CA GLU A 12 3.96 9.65 -8.34
C GLU A 12 3.54 8.54 -7.40
N CYS A 13 2.90 8.87 -6.28
CA CYS A 13 2.40 7.89 -5.33
C CYS A 13 1.37 6.97 -5.99
N LEU A 14 0.43 7.54 -6.74
CA LEU A 14 -0.61 6.75 -7.40
C LEU A 14 -0.03 5.81 -8.44
N GLU A 15 1.00 6.24 -9.15
CA GLU A 15 1.71 5.37 -10.10
C GLU A 15 2.34 4.17 -9.40
N LEU A 16 2.97 4.40 -8.26
CA LEU A 16 3.57 3.31 -7.48
C LEU A 16 2.51 2.37 -6.90
N LEU A 17 1.36 2.91 -6.50
CA LEU A 17 0.24 2.09 -6.03
C LEU A 17 -0.38 1.23 -7.12
N ALA A 18 -0.27 1.66 -8.37
CA ALA A 18 -0.90 0.95 -9.48
C ALA A 18 -0.29 -0.44 -9.70
N ASP A 19 0.95 -0.65 -9.28
CA ASP A 19 1.57 -1.96 -9.32
C ASP A 19 1.05 -2.77 -8.13
N SER A 20 0.07 -3.62 -8.37
CA SER A 20 -0.51 -4.43 -7.30
C SER A 20 0.50 -5.42 -6.72
N GLY A 21 0.25 -5.84 -5.52
CA GLY A 21 1.14 -6.77 -4.83
C GLY A 21 0.72 -6.93 -3.39
N VAL A 22 1.68 -6.89 -2.49
CA VAL A 22 1.44 -7.00 -1.06
C VAL A 22 1.71 -5.66 -0.40
N GLY A 23 0.76 -5.19 0.37
CA GLY A 23 0.95 -4.03 1.22
C GLY A 23 0.60 -4.37 2.66
N ARG A 24 0.70 -3.41 3.52
CA ARG A 24 0.40 -3.55 4.95
C ARG A 24 -0.75 -2.63 5.31
N LEU A 25 -1.72 -3.22 5.96
CA LEU A 25 -2.93 -2.53 6.39
C LEU A 25 -2.86 -2.34 7.89
N ALA A 26 -3.01 -1.12 8.35
CA ALA A 26 -2.95 -0.78 9.76
C ALA A 26 -4.28 -0.20 10.20
N VAL A 27 -4.83 -0.72 11.27
CA VAL A 27 -6.09 -0.23 11.86
C VAL A 27 -5.93 -0.13 13.37
N SER A 28 -6.74 0.73 13.98
CA SER A 28 -6.78 0.83 15.43
C SER A 28 -7.50 -0.39 15.99
N GLY A 29 -6.82 -1.11 16.85
CA GLY A 29 -7.41 -2.21 17.60
C GLY A 29 -7.90 -1.73 18.96
N LYS A 30 -8.50 -2.64 19.73
CA LYS A 30 -9.01 -2.33 21.05
C LYS A 30 -7.89 -1.92 22.02
N ASP A 31 -6.82 -2.69 22.05
CA ASP A 31 -5.72 -2.48 22.98
C ASP A 31 -4.47 -1.92 22.30
N ALA A 32 -4.30 -2.22 21.02
CA ALA A 32 -3.12 -1.81 20.27
C ALA A 32 -3.46 -1.72 18.79
N PRO A 33 -2.70 -0.94 18.00
CA PRO A 33 -2.85 -0.98 16.56
C PRO A 33 -2.61 -2.38 16.01
N VAL A 34 -3.29 -2.73 14.95
CA VAL A 34 -3.18 -4.04 14.30
C VAL A 34 -2.66 -3.84 12.89
N ILE A 35 -1.67 -4.63 12.49
CA ILE A 35 -1.10 -4.59 11.15
C ILE A 35 -1.26 -5.96 10.50
N ARG A 36 -1.68 -5.96 9.23
CA ARG A 36 -1.81 -7.19 8.44
C ARG A 36 -1.26 -6.98 7.04
N PRO A 37 -0.47 -7.93 6.52
CA PRO A 37 -0.16 -7.93 5.10
C PRO A 37 -1.39 -8.35 4.31
N VAL A 38 -1.63 -7.70 3.20
CA VAL A 38 -2.77 -8.02 2.33
C VAL A 38 -2.33 -7.95 0.87
N ASN A 39 -2.91 -8.82 0.05
CA ASN A 39 -2.83 -8.67 -1.39
C ASN A 39 -3.80 -7.58 -1.80
N TYR A 40 -3.35 -6.64 -2.59
CA TYR A 40 -4.18 -5.51 -2.97
C TYR A 40 -4.09 -5.22 -4.47
N ALA A 41 -5.05 -4.47 -4.94
CA ALA A 41 -4.99 -3.81 -6.23
C ALA A 41 -5.42 -2.36 -6.05
N PHE A 42 -5.07 -1.51 -7.01
CA PHE A 42 -5.53 -0.14 -7.01
C PHE A 42 -6.64 0.02 -8.05
N ASP A 43 -7.80 0.47 -7.59
CA ASP A 43 -8.95 0.69 -8.46
C ASP A 43 -8.95 2.13 -8.95
N GLN A 44 -8.55 2.34 -10.19
CA GLN A 44 -8.44 3.68 -10.77
C GLN A 44 -9.76 4.45 -10.74
N PRO A 45 -10.89 3.88 -11.17
CA PRO A 45 -12.14 4.64 -11.19
C PRO A 45 -12.54 5.23 -9.84
N SER A 46 -12.33 4.51 -8.76
CA SER A 46 -12.68 5.02 -7.41
C SER A 46 -11.47 5.61 -6.69
N GLN A 47 -10.28 5.53 -7.28
CA GLN A 47 -9.02 5.93 -6.65
C GLN A 47 -8.91 5.34 -5.25
N SER A 48 -8.97 4.03 -5.19
CA SER A 48 -9.00 3.30 -3.92
C SER A 48 -8.07 2.11 -3.95
N VAL A 49 -7.49 1.83 -2.79
CA VAL A 49 -6.83 0.55 -2.55
C VAL A 49 -7.94 -0.45 -2.26
N VAL A 50 -7.95 -1.58 -2.96
CA VAL A 50 -8.97 -2.62 -2.79
C VAL A 50 -8.32 -3.94 -2.43
N PHE A 51 -8.99 -4.68 -1.59
CA PHE A 51 -8.54 -6.01 -1.15
C PHE A 51 -9.77 -6.82 -0.72
N ARG A 52 -9.55 -8.12 -0.52
CA ARG A 52 -10.64 -9.02 -0.13
C ARG A 52 -10.49 -9.42 1.33
N SER A 53 -11.60 -9.65 2.01
CA SER A 53 -11.63 -10.02 3.41
C SER A 53 -12.60 -11.16 3.65
N ALA A 54 -12.30 -11.97 4.68
CA ALA A 54 -13.17 -13.06 5.10
C ALA A 54 -14.25 -12.54 6.03
N PRO A 55 -15.48 -13.05 5.91
CA PRO A 55 -16.57 -12.66 6.82
C PRO A 55 -16.28 -13.14 8.24
N GLY A 56 -16.73 -12.38 9.23
CA GLY A 56 -16.66 -12.77 10.62
C GLY A 56 -15.29 -12.72 11.26
N SER A 57 -14.26 -12.28 10.54
CA SER A 57 -12.94 -12.13 11.15
C SER A 57 -12.92 -10.93 12.09
N LYS A 58 -12.10 -11.00 13.13
CA LYS A 58 -11.90 -9.87 14.04
C LYS A 58 -11.34 -8.68 13.31
N PHE A 59 -10.46 -8.95 12.36
CA PHE A 59 -9.84 -7.90 11.56
C PHE A 59 -10.88 -7.19 10.69
N TYR A 60 -11.77 -7.94 10.07
CA TYR A 60 -12.86 -7.36 9.28
C TYR A 60 -13.75 -6.46 10.14
N ALA A 61 -14.03 -6.88 11.38
CA ALA A 61 -14.84 -6.07 12.31
C ALA A 61 -14.15 -4.74 12.63
N LEU A 62 -12.82 -4.74 12.76
CA LEU A 62 -12.06 -3.51 12.97
C LEU A 62 -12.12 -2.60 11.74
N LEU A 63 -12.00 -3.19 10.55
CA LEU A 63 -12.06 -2.43 9.30
C LEU A 63 -13.37 -1.67 9.14
N ARG A 64 -14.48 -2.29 9.53
CA ARG A 64 -15.81 -1.70 9.32
C ARG A 64 -16.05 -0.41 10.09
N GLN A 65 -15.25 -0.11 11.10
CA GLN A 65 -15.51 0.98 12.02
C GLN A 65 -14.45 2.05 12.02
N ASN A 66 -13.39 1.87 11.23
CA ASN A 66 -12.21 2.71 11.39
C ASN A 66 -11.71 3.31 10.08
N THR A 67 -11.01 4.41 10.24
CA THR A 67 -10.06 4.87 9.25
C THR A 67 -8.88 3.91 9.30
N ALA A 68 -8.35 3.58 8.15
CA ALA A 68 -7.19 2.70 8.05
C ALA A 68 -6.05 3.41 7.33
N ALA A 69 -4.85 2.93 7.59
CA ALA A 69 -3.68 3.30 6.82
C ALA A 69 -3.20 2.09 6.04
N PHE A 70 -2.78 2.31 4.82
CA PHE A 70 -2.23 1.27 3.96
C PHE A 70 -0.88 1.71 3.48
N GLU A 71 0.11 0.83 3.56
CA GLU A 71 1.48 1.15 3.15
C GLU A 71 1.97 0.11 2.14
N VAL A 72 2.67 0.59 1.12
CA VAL A 72 3.38 -0.25 0.18
C VAL A 72 4.75 0.37 -0.05
N ASP A 73 5.74 -0.48 -0.25
CA ASP A 73 7.10 0.00 -0.45
C ASP A 73 7.90 -0.91 -1.37
N GLY A 74 9.02 -0.38 -1.81
CA GLY A 74 10.04 -1.13 -2.51
C GLY A 74 11.40 -0.73 -1.96
N VAL A 75 12.22 -1.71 -1.63
CA VAL A 75 13.52 -1.48 -1.01
C VAL A 75 14.60 -2.23 -1.76
N ASP A 76 15.69 -1.54 -2.08
CA ASP A 76 16.90 -2.14 -2.59
C ASP A 76 17.98 -2.00 -1.51
N GLN A 77 18.23 -3.08 -0.79
CA GLN A 77 19.16 -3.05 0.34
C GLN A 77 20.60 -2.87 -0.10
N VAL A 78 20.94 -3.34 -1.29
CA VAL A 78 22.31 -3.21 -1.81
C VAL A 78 22.58 -1.76 -2.21
N ALA A 79 21.67 -1.14 -2.92
CA ALA A 79 21.81 0.25 -3.35
C ALA A 79 21.47 1.25 -2.25
N HIS A 80 20.96 0.80 -1.13
CA HIS A 80 20.47 1.68 -0.04
C HIS A 80 19.45 2.69 -0.58
N SER A 81 18.54 2.22 -1.42
CA SER A 81 17.50 3.04 -2.02
C SER A 81 16.13 2.42 -1.79
N GLY A 82 15.11 3.19 -1.94
CA GLY A 82 13.76 2.69 -1.78
C GLY A 82 12.73 3.80 -1.85
N TRP A 83 11.49 3.38 -1.78
CA TRP A 83 10.34 4.28 -1.76
C TRP A 83 9.25 3.67 -0.88
N SER A 84 8.40 4.52 -0.35
CA SER A 84 7.22 4.08 0.37
C SER A 84 6.06 5.01 0.03
N VAL A 85 4.86 4.45 0.06
CA VAL A 85 3.62 5.19 -0.15
C VAL A 85 2.65 4.80 0.95
N VAL A 86 2.02 5.80 1.58
CA VAL A 86 1.01 5.59 2.62
C VAL A 86 -0.28 6.23 2.17
N VAL A 87 -1.36 5.45 2.25
CA VAL A 87 -2.72 5.91 1.96
C VAL A 87 -3.50 5.88 3.27
N VAL A 88 -4.19 6.96 3.59
CA VAL A 88 -5.07 7.01 4.76
C VAL A 88 -6.46 7.37 4.29
N GLY A 89 -7.44 6.63 4.74
CA GLY A 89 -8.83 6.88 4.39
C GLY A 89 -9.78 5.99 5.16
N ALA A 90 -11.07 6.23 4.97
CA ALA A 90 -12.09 5.39 5.55
C ALA A 90 -12.18 4.07 4.79
N THR A 91 -12.46 3.01 5.53
CA THR A 91 -12.72 1.70 4.93
C THR A 91 -14.20 1.59 4.59
N GLU A 92 -14.48 1.00 3.46
CA GLU A 92 -15.84 0.75 3.00
C GLU A 92 -15.92 -0.66 2.42
N GLU A 93 -16.99 -1.37 2.72
CA GLU A 93 -17.27 -2.59 1.99
C GLU A 93 -17.90 -2.22 0.65
N VAL A 94 -17.42 -2.84 -0.42
CA VAL A 94 -17.95 -2.60 -1.76
C VAL A 94 -19.08 -3.61 -2.00
N THR A 95 -20.31 -3.10 -2.10
CA THR A 95 -21.50 -3.95 -2.23
C THR A 95 -22.26 -3.72 -3.53
N ASN A 96 -22.00 -2.62 -4.23
CA ASN A 96 -22.64 -2.35 -5.51
C ASN A 96 -22.24 -3.43 -6.52
N PRO A 97 -23.20 -4.14 -7.15
CA PRO A 97 -22.86 -5.26 -8.04
C PRO A 97 -21.97 -4.88 -9.22
N ALA A 98 -22.15 -3.70 -9.78
CA ALA A 98 -21.32 -3.27 -10.90
C ALA A 98 -19.88 -3.04 -10.46
N ASP A 99 -19.69 -2.44 -9.28
CA ASP A 99 -18.35 -2.24 -8.73
C ASP A 99 -17.69 -3.56 -8.40
N VAL A 100 -18.42 -4.49 -7.77
CA VAL A 100 -17.90 -5.81 -7.43
C VAL A 100 -17.44 -6.52 -8.70
N ARG A 101 -18.22 -6.49 -9.77
CA ARG A 101 -17.84 -7.13 -11.04
C ARG A 101 -16.57 -6.52 -11.60
N ARG A 102 -16.44 -5.18 -11.52
CA ARG A 102 -15.22 -4.50 -11.99
C ARG A 102 -14.00 -4.96 -11.17
N LEU A 103 -14.14 -5.03 -9.86
CA LEU A 103 -13.05 -5.46 -8.98
C LEU A 103 -12.66 -6.91 -9.22
N GLU A 104 -13.64 -7.78 -9.43
CA GLU A 104 -13.36 -9.18 -9.75
C GLU A 104 -12.56 -9.32 -11.05
N GLY A 105 -12.75 -8.39 -11.97
CA GLY A 105 -12.00 -8.36 -13.22
C GLY A 105 -10.55 -7.91 -13.08
N LEU A 106 -10.14 -7.39 -11.94
CA LEU A 106 -8.76 -6.95 -11.74
C LEU A 106 -7.77 -8.12 -11.61
N GLY A 107 -8.26 -9.34 -11.40
CA GLY A 107 -7.39 -10.50 -11.30
C GLY A 107 -6.51 -10.49 -10.06
N LEU A 108 -7.03 -9.99 -8.96
CA LEU A 108 -6.26 -9.89 -7.73
C LEU A 108 -5.86 -11.27 -7.21
N ALA A 109 -4.56 -11.49 -7.10
CA ALA A 109 -4.02 -12.72 -6.54
C ALA A 109 -4.31 -12.80 -5.05
N GLN A 110 -4.60 -14.01 -4.57
CA GLN A 110 -4.85 -14.26 -3.17
C GLN A 110 -3.89 -15.35 -2.70
N TRP A 111 -2.92 -14.96 -1.87
CA TRP A 111 -1.90 -15.91 -1.41
C TRP A 111 -2.34 -16.72 -0.21
N ALA A 112 -3.10 -16.10 0.69
CA ALA A 112 -3.61 -16.82 1.85
C ALA A 112 -4.80 -17.70 1.46
N PRO A 113 -4.90 -18.92 2.02
CA PRO A 113 -6.02 -19.80 1.72
C PRO A 113 -7.31 -19.29 2.35
N GLY A 114 -8.43 -19.79 1.87
CA GLY A 114 -9.75 -19.49 2.40
C GLY A 114 -10.58 -18.65 1.48
N ASP A 115 -11.86 -18.63 1.76
CA ASP A 115 -12.83 -17.85 1.00
C ASP A 115 -12.91 -16.45 1.57
N LYS A 116 -12.70 -15.45 0.72
CA LYS A 116 -12.73 -14.04 1.11
C LYS A 116 -13.67 -13.29 0.18
N PRO A 117 -14.99 -13.44 0.39
CA PRO A 117 -15.98 -12.87 -0.53
C PRO A 117 -16.16 -11.37 -0.43
N HIS A 118 -15.74 -10.74 0.68
CA HIS A 118 -15.96 -9.31 0.87
C HIS A 118 -14.85 -8.50 0.22
N TRP A 119 -15.26 -7.59 -0.64
CA TRP A 119 -14.36 -6.55 -1.17
C TRP A 119 -14.41 -5.35 -0.25
N VAL A 120 -13.24 -4.89 0.15
CA VAL A 120 -13.07 -3.69 0.99
C VAL A 120 -12.22 -2.70 0.24
N ARG A 121 -12.55 -1.43 0.34
CA ARG A 121 -11.73 -0.38 -0.24
C ARG A 121 -11.36 0.66 0.80
N ILE A 122 -10.20 1.28 0.58
CA ILE A 122 -9.78 2.46 1.29
C ILE A 122 -9.63 3.54 0.23
N ARG A 123 -10.45 4.58 0.33
CA ARG A 123 -10.33 5.70 -0.60
C ARG A 123 -9.05 6.46 -0.32
N ALA A 124 -8.36 6.84 -1.37
CA ALA A 124 -7.08 7.53 -1.27
C ALA A 124 -7.31 9.02 -0.96
N TRP A 125 -7.85 9.32 0.22
CA TRP A 125 -8.07 10.70 0.65
C TRP A 125 -6.76 11.41 0.91
N THR A 126 -5.90 10.79 1.69
CA THR A 126 -4.57 11.31 1.97
C THR A 126 -3.56 10.32 1.45
N VAL A 127 -2.69 10.80 0.58
CA VAL A 127 -1.64 9.98 0.00
C VAL A 127 -0.33 10.71 0.19
N SER A 128 0.66 10.02 0.72
CA SER A 128 2.00 10.56 0.88
C SER A 128 3.01 9.50 0.53
N GLY A 129 4.19 9.93 0.13
CA GLY A 129 5.25 9.01 -0.19
C GLY A 129 6.60 9.68 -0.16
N ARG A 130 7.61 8.84 -0.07
CA ARG A 130 9.01 9.29 -0.04
C ARG A 130 9.86 8.34 -0.85
N ARG A 131 10.92 8.91 -1.41
CA ARG A 131 11.95 8.13 -2.09
C ARG A 131 13.30 8.48 -1.49
N ILE A 132 14.06 7.44 -1.19
CA ILE A 132 15.46 7.57 -0.75
C ILE A 132 16.32 7.08 -1.89
N THR A 133 17.23 7.93 -2.33
CA THR A 133 18.18 7.59 -3.39
C THR A 133 19.57 7.74 -2.81
N ALA A 134 20.38 6.69 -2.92
CA ALA A 134 21.77 6.80 -2.55
C ALA A 134 22.50 7.58 -3.61
N SER A 135 23.26 8.59 -3.18
CA SER A 135 24.12 9.32 -4.12
C SER A 135 25.23 8.37 -4.56
N PRO A 136 25.60 8.40 -5.85
CA PRO A 136 26.76 7.62 -6.28
C PRO A 136 27.99 8.09 -5.52
N PRO A 137 28.97 7.20 -5.30
CA PRO A 137 30.23 7.62 -4.70
C PRO A 137 30.82 8.73 -5.56
N GLY A 138 31.37 9.73 -4.91
CA GLY A 138 32.04 10.81 -5.61
C GLY A 138 33.19 10.29 -6.48
N PRO A 139 33.63 11.08 -7.43
CA PRO A 139 34.80 10.68 -8.19
C PRO A 139 35.91 10.34 -7.22
N ALA A 140 36.56 9.26 -7.53
CA ALA A 140 37.64 8.78 -6.68
C ALA A 140 38.56 9.93 -6.40
N ASP A 141 38.48 10.33 -5.33
CA ASP A 141 39.21 11.32 -4.90
C ASP A 141 40.43 10.78 -4.75
N GLY A 142 40.41 10.75 -5.64
CA GLY A 142 40.72 10.31 -5.49
C GLY A 142 41.05 9.46 -5.01
N SER A 143 40.96 9.49 -5.11
CA SER A 143 40.94 8.94 -4.60
C SER A 143 41.04 8.33 -4.08
N ASP A 144 40.85 8.28 -4.17
CA ASP A 144 40.68 7.75 -3.65
C ASP A 144 40.75 7.04 -3.33
N SER A 145 41.18 6.95 -3.55
CA SER A 145 41.01 6.25 -3.31
C SER A 145 40.82 5.84 -2.73
N GLY A 146 40.69 5.88 -2.87
CA GLY A 146 40.19 5.66 -2.50
C GLY A 146 40.00 5.65 -2.02
#